data_7687ee98df6fd0ae504edb7ea2322d5b
#
_entry.id   7687ee98df6fd0ae504edb7ea2322d5b
#
_cell.length_a   1.000
_cell.length_b   1.000
_cell.length_c   1.000
_cell.angle_alpha   90.00
_cell.angle_beta   90.00
_cell.angle_gamma   90.00
#
_symmetry.space_group_name_H-M   'P 1'
#
loop_
_entity.id
_entity.type
_entity.pdbx_description
1 polymer ?
#
loop_
_entity_poly.entity_id
_entity_poly.type
_entity_poly.pdbx_seq_one_letter_code
_entity_poly.pdbx_strand_id
1 'polypeptide(L)'
;LIKTQWTEGAPFNNYCQVSGTKKRAKAGCAAIATGQIFAYYKYPAKYNGHDYLWNEILSGEKQPTTEKGKTAVAYLISDIGRLDKTRYGVSISATNVTNVKNALNTMGYNYTYEQNPLSFVIYVNVLRSHPVLISATEKSEKTGHIWVIDGYADGVYYIEYYNYNTGESARK
;
A
#
# COMPACT_ATOMS: atom_id res chain seq x y z
N LEU A 1 4.95 6.23 11.29
CA LEU A 1 3.51 6.50 11.48
C LEU A 1 2.68 5.22 11.33
N ILE A 2 2.83 4.52 10.23
CA ILE A 2 2.06 3.31 9.91
C ILE A 2 2.76 2.11 10.54
N LYS A 3 2.03 1.33 11.34
CA LYS A 3 2.55 0.10 11.96
C LYS A 3 2.24 -1.15 11.15
N THR A 4 1.20 -1.08 10.30
CA THR A 4 0.76 -2.21 9.49
C THR A 4 1.83 -2.61 8.48
N GLN A 5 2.00 -3.93 8.27
CA GLN A 5 2.92 -4.53 7.30
C GLN A 5 2.14 -5.54 6.44
N TRP A 6 1.33 -5.00 5.54
CA TRP A 6 0.47 -5.81 4.70
C TRP A 6 1.19 -6.30 3.45
N THR A 7 0.72 -7.42 2.92
CA THR A 7 1.27 -8.06 1.74
C THR A 7 0.20 -8.23 0.66
N GLU A 8 0.60 -8.58 -0.55
CA GLU A 8 -0.34 -8.84 -1.65
C GLU A 8 -0.99 -10.24 -1.59
N GLY A 9 -0.63 -11.06 -0.60
CA GLY A 9 -1.16 -12.40 -0.36
C GLY A 9 -2.33 -12.42 0.64
N ALA A 10 -2.69 -13.62 1.08
CA ALA A 10 -3.74 -13.80 2.10
C ALA A 10 -3.31 -13.19 3.46
N PRO A 11 -4.27 -12.64 4.22
CA PRO A 11 -5.73 -12.61 3.97
C PRO A 11 -6.17 -11.50 3.01
N PHE A 12 -5.30 -10.54 2.67
CA PHE A 12 -5.61 -9.32 1.94
C PHE A 12 -6.21 -9.58 0.55
N ASN A 13 -5.77 -10.63 -0.14
CA ASN A 13 -6.24 -10.98 -1.47
C ASN A 13 -7.39 -12.01 -1.50
N ASN A 14 -8.04 -12.28 -0.38
CA ASN A 14 -9.05 -13.34 -0.31
C ASN A 14 -10.22 -13.13 -1.29
N TYR A 15 -10.54 -11.89 -1.64
CA TYR A 15 -11.59 -11.54 -2.60
C TYR A 15 -11.04 -10.95 -3.91
N CYS A 16 -9.73 -11.06 -4.16
CA CYS A 16 -9.11 -10.65 -5.41
C CYS A 16 -9.06 -11.85 -6.37
N GLN A 17 -9.74 -11.75 -7.51
CA GLN A 17 -9.82 -12.84 -8.48
C GLN A 17 -9.47 -12.36 -9.89
N VAL A 18 -8.77 -13.21 -10.62
CA VAL A 18 -8.52 -12.98 -12.05
C VAL A 18 -9.83 -13.05 -12.80
N SER A 19 -10.14 -12.01 -13.58
CA SER A 19 -11.41 -11.90 -14.33
C SER A 19 -11.71 -13.16 -15.15
N GLY A 20 -12.96 -13.61 -15.08
CA GLY A 20 -13.42 -14.80 -15.81
C GLY A 20 -12.91 -16.14 -15.25
N THR A 21 -12.23 -16.15 -14.11
CA THR A 21 -11.69 -17.38 -13.52
C THR A 21 -11.98 -17.45 -12.02
N LYS A 22 -11.76 -18.63 -11.42
CA LYS A 22 -11.76 -18.81 -9.96
C LYS A 22 -10.36 -18.65 -9.34
N LYS A 23 -9.35 -18.28 -10.12
CA LYS A 23 -7.97 -18.15 -9.64
C LYS A 23 -7.83 -16.90 -8.77
N ARG A 24 -7.26 -17.08 -7.56
CA ARG A 24 -6.92 -15.96 -6.68
C ARG A 24 -5.79 -15.16 -7.30
N ALA A 25 -5.95 -13.86 -7.32
CA ALA A 25 -4.95 -12.91 -7.80
C ALA A 25 -4.10 -12.37 -6.67
N LYS A 26 -3.01 -11.68 -6.97
CA LYS A 26 -2.35 -10.75 -6.06
C LYS A 26 -3.27 -9.55 -5.80
N ALA A 27 -3.21 -8.99 -4.59
CA ALA A 27 -4.00 -7.81 -4.23
C ALA A 27 -3.60 -6.55 -5.04
N GLY A 28 -2.33 -6.45 -5.39
CA GLY A 28 -1.73 -5.28 -6.04
C GLY A 28 -1.19 -4.26 -5.05
N CYS A 29 0.01 -3.75 -5.34
CA CYS A 29 0.72 -2.81 -4.46
C CYS A 29 -0.10 -1.55 -4.16
N ALA A 30 -0.85 -1.03 -5.14
CA ALA A 30 -1.69 0.15 -5.00
C ALA A 30 -2.79 -0.04 -3.96
N ALA A 31 -3.53 -1.16 -4.03
CA ALA A 31 -4.60 -1.46 -3.08
C ALA A 31 -4.03 -1.66 -1.67
N ILE A 32 -2.90 -2.34 -1.53
CA ILE A 32 -2.23 -2.54 -0.25
C ILE A 32 -1.76 -1.22 0.35
N ALA A 33 -1.05 -0.40 -0.41
CA ALA A 33 -0.54 0.89 0.07
C ALA A 33 -1.69 1.84 0.46
N THR A 34 -2.73 1.94 -0.38
CA THR A 34 -3.92 2.75 -0.10
C THR A 34 -4.66 2.24 1.13
N GLY A 35 -4.82 0.93 1.26
CA GLY A 35 -5.47 0.29 2.40
C GLY A 35 -4.75 0.56 3.72
N GLN A 36 -3.42 0.59 3.73
CA GLN A 36 -2.64 0.94 4.93
C GLN A 36 -2.83 2.41 5.35
N ILE A 37 -2.98 3.33 4.39
CA ILE A 37 -3.36 4.72 4.70
C ILE A 37 -4.77 4.78 5.30
N PHE A 38 -5.73 4.04 4.73
CA PHE A 38 -7.09 3.97 5.28
C PHE A 38 -7.11 3.41 6.70
N ALA A 39 -6.28 2.39 6.97
CA ALA A 39 -6.12 1.82 8.30
C ALA A 39 -5.49 2.81 9.30
N TYR A 40 -4.55 3.62 8.85
CA TYR A 40 -3.94 4.67 9.68
C TYR A 40 -4.97 5.70 10.14
N TYR A 41 -5.84 6.16 9.23
CA TYR A 41 -6.91 7.11 9.54
C TYR A 41 -8.18 6.46 10.10
N LYS A 42 -8.29 5.12 10.05
CA LYS A 42 -9.50 4.34 10.40
C LYS A 42 -10.74 4.88 9.65
N TYR A 43 -10.57 5.19 8.38
CA TYR A 43 -11.60 5.79 7.54
C TYR A 43 -11.53 5.20 6.11
N PRO A 44 -12.68 5.05 5.39
CA PRO A 44 -14.04 5.23 5.88
C PRO A 44 -14.50 4.12 6.83
N ALA A 45 -15.63 4.29 7.52
CA ALA A 45 -16.17 3.25 8.38
C ALA A 45 -16.77 2.07 7.58
N LYS A 46 -17.30 2.36 6.38
CA LYS A 46 -17.93 1.38 5.49
C LYS A 46 -17.93 1.85 4.05
N TYR A 47 -18.03 0.91 3.12
CA TYR A 47 -18.27 1.17 1.71
C TYR A 47 -18.96 -0.05 1.07
N ASN A 48 -19.86 0.19 0.11
CA ASN A 48 -20.50 -0.86 -0.70
C ASN A 48 -21.12 -2.03 0.11
N GLY A 49 -21.70 -1.71 1.26
CA GLY A 49 -22.30 -2.70 2.16
C GLY A 49 -21.31 -3.45 3.06
N HIS A 50 -20.02 -3.17 2.96
CA HIS A 50 -18.99 -3.75 3.81
C HIS A 50 -18.64 -2.79 4.95
N ASP A 51 -18.76 -3.25 6.19
CA ASP A 51 -18.26 -2.54 7.38
C ASP A 51 -16.77 -2.83 7.56
N TYR A 52 -15.96 -1.78 7.60
CA TYR A 52 -14.54 -1.88 7.89
C TYR A 52 -14.34 -1.83 9.41
N LEU A 53 -14.34 -2.99 10.01
CA LEU A 53 -14.19 -3.18 11.45
C LEU A 53 -12.77 -2.83 11.89
N TRP A 54 -12.45 -1.53 11.98
CA TRP A 54 -11.07 -1.05 12.18
C TRP A 54 -10.38 -1.64 13.39
N ASN A 55 -11.10 -1.87 14.50
CA ASN A 55 -10.53 -2.51 15.67
C ASN A 55 -10.15 -3.98 15.42
N GLU A 56 -10.90 -4.66 14.57
CA GLU A 56 -10.62 -6.04 14.15
C GLU A 56 -9.51 -6.09 13.09
N ILE A 57 -9.53 -5.18 12.11
CA ILE A 57 -8.45 -5.05 11.11
C ILE A 57 -7.11 -4.76 11.79
N LEU A 58 -7.12 -3.95 12.84
CA LEU A 58 -5.94 -3.56 13.63
C LEU A 58 -5.76 -4.39 14.91
N SER A 59 -6.33 -5.58 14.99
CA SER A 59 -6.23 -6.47 16.15
C SER A 59 -4.82 -6.99 16.42
N GLY A 60 -3.94 -6.95 15.41
CA GLY A 60 -2.50 -7.16 15.53
C GLY A 60 -1.74 -5.94 15.05
N GLU A 61 -0.52 -5.74 15.55
CA GLU A 61 0.29 -4.57 15.23
C GLU A 61 0.61 -4.47 13.74
N LYS A 62 0.91 -5.61 13.10
CA LYS A 62 1.33 -5.66 11.69
C LYS A 62 0.21 -6.03 10.74
N GLN A 63 -0.67 -6.94 11.17
CA GLN A 63 -1.76 -7.48 10.36
C GLN A 63 -2.89 -7.98 11.27
N PRO A 64 -4.13 -8.16 10.75
CA PRO A 64 -5.23 -8.67 11.54
C PRO A 64 -4.95 -10.09 12.05
N THR A 65 -5.25 -10.33 13.31
CA THR A 65 -5.12 -11.64 13.97
C THR A 65 -6.45 -12.38 14.09
N THR A 66 -7.58 -11.65 14.11
CA THR A 66 -8.91 -12.22 14.21
C THR A 66 -9.49 -12.61 12.84
N GLU A 67 -10.36 -13.59 12.78
CA GLU A 67 -11.03 -13.97 11.52
C GLU A 67 -11.94 -12.85 10.99
N LYS A 68 -12.58 -12.10 11.89
CA LYS A 68 -13.36 -10.91 11.52
C LYS A 68 -12.48 -9.84 10.88
N GLY A 69 -11.32 -9.58 11.46
CA GLY A 69 -10.35 -8.61 10.93
C GLY A 69 -9.78 -9.05 9.57
N LYS A 70 -9.45 -10.33 9.41
CA LYS A 70 -9.00 -10.89 8.13
C LYS A 70 -10.07 -10.77 7.05
N THR A 71 -11.33 -11.01 7.39
CA THR A 71 -12.45 -10.86 6.45
C THR A 71 -12.67 -9.37 6.10
N ALA A 72 -12.70 -8.51 7.10
CA ALA A 72 -12.92 -7.07 6.90
C ALA A 72 -11.81 -6.43 6.05
N VAL A 73 -10.54 -6.77 6.30
CA VAL A 73 -9.44 -6.25 5.48
C VAL A 73 -9.48 -6.78 4.05
N ALA A 74 -9.90 -8.02 3.84
CA ALA A 74 -10.06 -8.58 2.50
C ALA A 74 -11.16 -7.85 1.71
N TYR A 75 -12.27 -7.47 2.34
CA TYR A 75 -13.28 -6.61 1.72
C TYR A 75 -12.73 -5.22 1.40
N LEU A 76 -12.04 -4.58 2.34
CA LEU A 76 -11.40 -3.28 2.13
C LEU A 76 -10.50 -3.29 0.88
N ILE A 77 -9.59 -4.25 0.80
CA ILE A 77 -8.64 -4.35 -0.31
C ILE A 77 -9.36 -4.65 -1.63
N SER A 78 -10.36 -5.52 -1.63
CA SER A 78 -11.18 -5.80 -2.81
C SER A 78 -11.98 -4.57 -3.27
N ASP A 79 -12.52 -3.77 -2.35
CA ASP A 79 -13.24 -2.54 -2.67
C ASP A 79 -12.32 -1.48 -3.27
N ILE A 80 -11.13 -1.29 -2.69
CA ILE A 80 -10.10 -0.40 -3.25
C ILE A 80 -9.73 -0.87 -4.66
N GLY A 81 -9.43 -2.17 -4.83
CA GLY A 81 -9.03 -2.73 -6.12
C GLY A 81 -10.11 -2.59 -7.21
N ARG A 82 -11.38 -2.59 -6.84
CA ARG A 82 -12.49 -2.31 -7.77
C ARG A 82 -12.55 -0.83 -8.13
N LEU A 83 -12.39 0.07 -7.15
CA LEU A 83 -12.43 1.51 -7.36
C LEU A 83 -11.24 2.00 -8.18
N ASP A 84 -10.07 1.47 -7.93
CA ASP A 84 -8.85 1.80 -8.67
C ASP A 84 -8.69 0.98 -9.97
N LYS A 85 -9.73 0.19 -10.34
CA LYS A 85 -9.79 -0.61 -11.56
C LYS A 85 -8.58 -1.54 -11.72
N THR A 86 -8.13 -2.13 -10.64
CA THR A 86 -7.02 -3.08 -10.65
C THR A 86 -7.26 -4.20 -11.64
N ARG A 87 -6.34 -4.40 -12.56
CA ARG A 87 -6.28 -5.58 -13.43
C ARG A 87 -5.61 -6.70 -12.65
N TYR A 88 -6.43 -7.60 -12.16
CA TYR A 88 -5.98 -8.70 -11.32
C TYR A 88 -5.25 -9.80 -12.10
N GLY A 89 -4.08 -10.20 -11.61
CA GLY A 89 -3.29 -11.31 -12.15
C GLY A 89 -2.72 -12.20 -11.06
N VAL A 90 -2.38 -13.44 -11.41
CA VAL A 90 -1.82 -14.40 -10.46
C VAL A 90 -0.42 -13.98 -10.00
N SER A 91 0.40 -13.50 -10.92
CA SER A 91 1.78 -13.09 -10.64
C SER A 91 1.88 -11.61 -10.31
N ILE A 92 1.12 -10.77 -11.00
CA ILE A 92 1.13 -9.33 -10.83
C ILE A 92 -0.26 -8.76 -11.05
N SER A 93 -0.66 -7.81 -10.22
CA SER A 93 -1.88 -7.01 -10.37
C SER A 93 -1.49 -5.55 -10.51
N ALA A 94 -2.14 -4.83 -11.44
CA ALA A 94 -1.71 -3.49 -11.82
C ALA A 94 -2.88 -2.52 -11.96
N THR A 95 -2.63 -1.28 -11.58
CA THR A 95 -3.47 -0.12 -11.85
C THR A 95 -2.59 1.09 -12.15
N ASN A 96 -3.16 2.28 -12.24
CA ASN A 96 -2.44 3.52 -12.46
C ASN A 96 -2.84 4.61 -11.44
N VAL A 97 -2.02 5.65 -11.35
CA VAL A 97 -2.21 6.76 -10.38
C VAL A 97 -3.58 7.44 -10.54
N THR A 98 -4.07 7.62 -11.75
CA THR A 98 -5.37 8.23 -12.00
C THR A 98 -6.50 7.42 -11.35
N ASN A 99 -6.45 6.12 -11.47
CA ASN A 99 -7.43 5.22 -10.85
C ASN A 99 -7.32 5.22 -9.32
N VAL A 100 -6.10 5.25 -8.78
CA VAL A 100 -5.89 5.38 -7.32
C VAL A 100 -6.49 6.69 -6.80
N LYS A 101 -6.28 7.81 -7.51
CA LYS A 101 -6.93 9.09 -7.19
C LYS A 101 -8.45 8.99 -7.18
N ASN A 102 -9.04 8.27 -8.13
CA ASN A 102 -10.49 8.03 -8.15
C ASN A 102 -10.95 7.23 -6.94
N ALA A 103 -10.19 6.22 -6.52
CA ALA A 103 -10.50 5.44 -5.32
C ALA A 103 -10.47 6.32 -4.06
N LEU A 104 -9.43 7.15 -3.90
CA LEU A 104 -9.32 8.10 -2.79
C LEU A 104 -10.51 9.07 -2.75
N ASN A 105 -10.86 9.69 -3.88
CA ASN A 105 -11.99 10.61 -3.98
C ASN A 105 -13.31 9.93 -3.62
N THR A 106 -13.56 8.73 -4.15
CA THR A 106 -14.80 7.97 -3.89
C THR A 106 -14.92 7.58 -2.41
N MET A 107 -13.79 7.28 -1.77
CA MET A 107 -13.73 6.98 -0.34
C MET A 107 -13.74 8.23 0.56
N GLY A 108 -13.83 9.44 -0.02
CA GLY A 108 -14.00 10.70 0.71
C GLY A 108 -12.70 11.31 1.24
N TYR A 109 -11.55 10.95 0.68
CA TYR A 109 -10.26 11.51 1.06
C TYR A 109 -9.98 12.82 0.37
N ASN A 110 -9.57 13.82 1.13
CA ASN A 110 -8.96 15.04 0.63
C ASN A 110 -7.44 14.87 0.64
N TYR A 111 -6.79 15.13 -0.48
CA TYR A 111 -5.35 14.97 -0.63
C TYR A 111 -4.78 16.02 -1.59
N THR A 112 -3.49 16.30 -1.46
CA THR A 112 -2.73 17.05 -2.46
C THR A 112 -1.98 16.06 -3.34
N TYR A 113 -2.00 16.28 -4.64
CA TYR A 113 -1.25 15.49 -5.61
C TYR A 113 -0.16 16.36 -6.24
N GLU A 114 1.06 15.87 -6.22
CA GLU A 114 2.20 16.49 -6.88
C GLU A 114 2.88 15.49 -7.80
N GLN A 115 3.20 15.94 -9.00
CA GLN A 115 4.04 15.22 -9.94
C GLN A 115 5.47 15.65 -9.71
N ASN A 116 6.38 14.69 -9.46
CA ASN A 116 7.78 14.94 -9.11
C ASN A 116 7.95 15.83 -7.85
N PRO A 117 7.42 15.42 -6.69
CA PRO A 117 7.52 16.21 -5.48
C PRO A 117 8.97 16.37 -5.04
N LEU A 118 9.31 17.53 -4.49
CA LEU A 118 10.57 17.73 -3.81
C LEU A 118 10.62 16.88 -2.53
N SER A 119 11.79 16.36 -2.20
CA SER A 119 11.99 15.56 -0.96
C SER A 119 11.54 16.32 0.28
N PHE A 120 11.72 17.64 0.31
CA PHE A 120 11.24 18.50 1.39
C PHE A 120 9.73 18.46 1.59
N VAL A 121 8.94 18.39 0.52
CA VAL A 121 7.47 18.27 0.61
C VAL A 121 7.07 16.96 1.29
N ILE A 122 7.71 15.86 0.91
CA ILE A 122 7.50 14.56 1.53
C ILE A 122 7.86 14.61 3.02
N TYR A 123 9.04 15.14 3.34
CA TYR A 123 9.53 15.30 4.70
C TYR A 123 8.56 16.09 5.60
N VAL A 124 8.08 17.26 5.13
CA VAL A 124 7.13 18.09 5.89
C VAL A 124 5.81 17.37 6.15
N ASN A 125 5.29 16.62 5.18
CA ASN A 125 4.06 15.85 5.40
C ASN A 125 4.26 14.77 6.47
N VAL A 126 5.35 14.02 6.41
CA VAL A 126 5.67 12.99 7.41
C VAL A 126 5.87 13.61 8.81
N LEU A 127 6.55 14.75 8.91
CA LEU A 127 6.68 15.50 10.16
C LEU A 127 5.32 15.89 10.77
N ARG A 128 4.36 16.21 9.92
CA ARG A 128 2.98 16.55 10.33
C ARG A 128 2.10 15.32 10.57
N SER A 129 2.68 14.14 10.64
CA SER A 129 1.97 12.87 10.80
C SER A 129 1.01 12.55 9.64
N HIS A 130 1.34 13.02 8.44
CA HIS A 130 0.62 12.67 7.21
C HIS A 130 1.46 11.68 6.40
N PRO A 131 1.08 10.39 6.35
CA PRO A 131 1.75 9.43 5.49
C PRO A 131 1.55 9.80 4.02
N VAL A 132 2.57 9.57 3.21
CA VAL A 132 2.59 9.96 1.80
C VAL A 132 2.48 8.71 0.92
N LEU A 133 1.44 8.66 0.09
CA LEU A 133 1.35 7.63 -0.97
C LEU A 133 2.21 8.08 -2.15
N ILE A 134 3.17 7.26 -2.53
CA ILE A 134 4.10 7.56 -3.62
C ILE A 134 4.03 6.52 -4.72
N SER A 135 4.20 6.96 -5.95
CA SER A 135 4.30 6.11 -7.13
C SER A 135 5.55 6.44 -7.91
N ALA A 136 6.28 5.42 -8.32
CA ALA A 136 7.38 5.56 -9.26
C ALA A 136 7.32 4.48 -10.32
N THR A 137 7.86 4.81 -11.49
CA THR A 137 7.97 3.88 -12.63
C THR A 137 9.42 3.81 -13.04
N GLU A 138 9.94 2.61 -13.19
CA GLU A 138 11.26 2.40 -13.75
C GLU A 138 11.26 2.71 -15.24
N LYS A 139 12.22 3.52 -15.69
CA LYS A 139 12.29 3.97 -17.07
C LYS A 139 12.50 2.83 -18.08
N SER A 140 13.23 1.78 -17.68
CA SER A 140 13.60 0.64 -18.50
C SER A 140 12.47 -0.37 -18.70
N GLU A 141 11.65 -0.62 -17.66
CA GLU A 141 10.75 -1.77 -17.63
C GLU A 141 9.28 -1.44 -17.83
N LYS A 142 8.89 -0.16 -17.89
CA LYS A 142 7.48 0.29 -17.95
C LYS A 142 6.61 -0.25 -16.80
N THR A 143 7.24 -0.81 -15.77
CA THR A 143 6.59 -1.29 -14.56
C THR A 143 6.67 -0.21 -13.49
N GLY A 144 5.58 -0.02 -12.76
CA GLY A 144 5.50 0.94 -11.68
C GLY A 144 5.24 0.25 -10.35
N HIS A 145 5.56 0.94 -9.26
CA HIS A 145 5.25 0.52 -7.92
C HIS A 145 4.62 1.66 -7.13
N ILE A 146 3.71 1.32 -6.23
CA ILE A 146 3.04 2.27 -5.32
C ILE A 146 3.27 1.78 -3.90
N TRP A 147 3.72 2.69 -3.03
CA TRP A 147 3.98 2.39 -1.62
C TRP A 147 3.73 3.61 -0.74
N VAL A 148 3.89 3.45 0.57
CA VAL A 148 3.71 4.53 1.54
C VAL A 148 5.06 4.94 2.11
N ILE A 149 5.29 6.24 2.22
CA ILE A 149 6.34 6.82 3.05
C ILE A 149 5.67 7.32 4.33
N ASP A 150 6.10 6.80 5.45
CA ASP A 150 5.47 7.04 6.75
C ASP A 150 6.47 7.42 7.86
N GLY A 151 7.71 7.59 7.50
CA GLY A 151 8.78 7.94 8.41
C GLY A 151 9.99 8.56 7.70
N TYR A 152 10.84 9.16 8.48
CA TYR A 152 12.16 9.60 8.07
C TYR A 152 13.14 9.29 9.20
N ALA A 153 14.39 9.18 8.85
CA ALA A 153 15.46 9.16 9.82
C ALA A 153 16.53 10.17 9.37
N ASP A 154 17.02 10.95 10.31
CA ASP A 154 18.11 11.89 10.09
C ASP A 154 19.36 11.35 10.78
N GLY A 155 20.47 11.35 10.08
CA GLY A 155 21.73 10.85 10.62
C GLY A 155 22.74 10.43 9.56
N VAL A 156 23.89 9.99 10.03
CA VAL A 156 24.92 9.38 9.17
C VAL A 156 24.66 7.89 9.06
N TYR A 157 24.42 7.42 7.86
CA TYR A 157 24.21 6.00 7.60
C TYR A 157 25.48 5.40 7.03
N TYR A 158 25.89 4.27 7.59
CA TYR A 158 26.94 3.45 6.99
C TYR A 158 26.26 2.28 6.26
N ILE A 159 26.48 2.18 4.96
CA ILE A 159 26.10 1.01 4.20
C ILE A 159 27.27 0.02 4.25
N GLU A 160 27.02 -1.12 4.88
CA GLU A 160 27.93 -2.25 4.77
C GLU A 160 27.58 -3.05 3.52
N TYR A 161 28.52 -3.22 2.62
CA TYR A 161 28.38 -4.09 1.48
C TYR A 161 29.51 -5.10 1.42
N TYR A 162 29.15 -6.29 0.99
CA TYR A 162 30.07 -7.39 0.84
C TYR A 162 30.36 -7.61 -0.64
N ASN A 163 31.63 -7.57 -1.01
CA ASN A 163 32.03 -7.87 -2.37
C ASN A 163 32.26 -9.38 -2.51
N TYR A 164 31.35 -10.05 -3.15
CA TYR A 164 31.41 -11.50 -3.36
C TYR A 164 32.62 -11.97 -4.21
N ASN A 165 33.20 -11.10 -5.02
CA ASN A 165 34.36 -11.43 -5.86
C ASN A 165 35.68 -11.32 -5.10
N THR A 166 35.77 -10.43 -4.12
CA THR A 166 37.02 -10.21 -3.36
C THR A 166 36.95 -10.77 -1.94
N GLY A 167 35.78 -11.11 -1.44
CA GLY A 167 35.58 -11.53 -0.05
C GLY A 167 35.70 -10.40 0.98
N GLU A 168 35.74 -9.15 0.54
CA GLU A 168 35.94 -8.00 1.41
C GLU A 168 34.62 -7.31 1.75
N SER A 169 34.53 -6.85 3.00
CA SER A 169 33.45 -5.97 3.45
C SER A 169 33.95 -4.53 3.45
N ALA A 170 33.12 -3.59 3.00
CA ALA A 170 33.40 -2.17 3.04
C ALA A 170 32.22 -1.38 3.60
N ARG A 171 32.52 -0.27 4.28
CA ARG A 171 31.54 0.71 4.74
C ARG A 171 31.66 1.97 3.88
N LYS A 172 30.55 2.51 3.44
CA LYS A 172 30.48 3.78 2.72
C LYS A 172 29.45 4.71 3.36
#